data_a181fa496304032d693e2deca5ef25b4
#
_entry.id   a181fa496304032d693e2deca5ef25b4
#
_cell.length_a   1.000
_cell.length_b   1.000
_cell.length_c   1.000
_cell.angle_alpha   90.00
_cell.angle_beta   90.00
_cell.angle_gamma   90.00
#
_symmetry.space_group_name_H-M   'P 1'
#
loop_
_entity.id
_entity.type
_entity.pdbx_description
1 polymer ?
#
loop_
_entity_poly.entity_id
_entity_poly.type
_entity_poly.pdbx_seq_one_letter_code
_entity_poly.pdbx_strand_id
1 'polypeptide(L)'
;MSPRSPCAILTRPDGQAHALARALRAEGIDTLAFPLLHIAAQADPDTLAALDRALRSLASYALAVFVSPNAVTHGLARLALLASLDHRTSDDRTEVGIHVGDLWPAALPVAVVGPGSAHALADAGIAAPRHRVIVPPGGPAARFDSEALLAQLDLASLAGRRVLIVRGDGGRELLADTLRARGAQVDLVSAYTRRAPAPDAAAWAALEARLASPERCAWVLTSSEAVRHLATQLAARYGTRDGIHTPGTPQVLAQILAARCFTSHVRIADAARAAGFDRITQCAPGDENLLAALKTWADPIQVKA
;
A
#
# COMPACT_ATOMS: atom_id res chain seq x y z
N MET A 1 -26.44 28.82 -1.44
CA MET A 1 -25.23 28.05 -1.13
C MET A 1 -24.71 27.50 -2.46
N SER A 2 -23.51 27.87 -2.88
CA SER A 2 -22.91 27.28 -4.10
C SER A 2 -22.90 25.76 -3.94
N PRO A 3 -23.26 25.02 -4.99
CA PRO A 3 -23.20 23.56 -4.94
C PRO A 3 -21.76 23.14 -4.68
N ARG A 4 -21.55 22.29 -3.64
CA ARG A 4 -20.21 21.82 -3.32
C ARG A 4 -19.67 20.99 -4.49
N SER A 5 -18.42 21.21 -4.89
CA SER A 5 -17.72 20.42 -5.90
C SER A 5 -17.74 18.93 -5.57
N PRO A 6 -17.71 18.04 -6.60
CA PRO A 6 -17.48 16.60 -6.37
C PRO A 6 -16.23 16.37 -5.51
N CYS A 7 -16.29 15.41 -4.59
CA CYS A 7 -15.20 15.16 -3.63
C CYS A 7 -14.81 13.68 -3.62
N ALA A 8 -13.54 13.37 -3.83
CA ALA A 8 -12.98 12.05 -3.67
C ALA A 8 -12.37 11.90 -2.26
N ILE A 9 -12.83 10.90 -1.50
CA ILE A 9 -12.33 10.54 -0.16
C ILE A 9 -11.21 9.53 -0.37
N LEU A 10 -9.96 9.95 -0.14
CA LEU A 10 -8.76 9.16 -0.39
C LEU A 10 -8.35 8.42 0.87
N THR A 11 -8.30 7.09 0.81
CA THR A 11 -8.10 6.21 1.98
C THR A 11 -6.70 5.59 2.08
N ARG A 12 -5.80 5.94 1.15
CA ARG A 12 -4.41 5.48 1.19
C ARG A 12 -3.67 6.02 2.40
N PRO A 13 -2.60 5.33 2.84
CA PRO A 13 -1.69 5.84 3.87
C PRO A 13 -1.20 7.25 3.54
N ASP A 14 -0.86 8.01 4.58
CA ASP A 14 -0.33 9.36 4.44
C ASP A 14 0.82 9.42 3.45
N GLY A 15 0.84 10.46 2.63
CA GLY A 15 1.82 10.66 1.58
C GLY A 15 1.57 9.88 0.27
N GLN A 16 0.88 8.74 0.31
CA GLN A 16 0.72 7.85 -0.86
C GLN A 16 -0.43 8.26 -1.80
N ALA A 17 -1.22 9.26 -1.43
CA ALA A 17 -2.32 9.76 -2.25
C ALA A 17 -2.03 11.09 -2.96
N HIS A 18 -0.86 11.69 -2.76
CA HIS A 18 -0.58 13.06 -3.21
C HIS A 18 -0.63 13.23 -4.73
N ALA A 19 -0.12 12.28 -5.50
CA ALA A 19 -0.14 12.34 -6.97
C ALA A 19 -1.58 12.29 -7.49
N LEU A 20 -2.37 11.32 -7.02
CA LEU A 20 -3.78 11.18 -7.37
C LEU A 20 -4.59 12.41 -6.92
N ALA A 21 -4.34 12.93 -5.72
CA ALA A 21 -5.03 14.11 -5.21
C ALA A 21 -4.76 15.35 -6.07
N ARG A 22 -3.53 15.55 -6.55
CA ARG A 22 -3.20 16.65 -7.46
C ARG A 22 -3.91 16.50 -8.80
N ALA A 23 -3.88 15.30 -9.37
CA ALA A 23 -4.54 15.01 -10.65
C ALA A 23 -6.06 15.25 -10.55
N LEU A 24 -6.72 14.81 -9.47
CA LEU A 24 -8.15 15.02 -9.25
C LEU A 24 -8.50 16.51 -9.11
N ARG A 25 -7.71 17.27 -8.36
CA ARG A 25 -7.94 18.71 -8.21
C ARG A 25 -7.76 19.48 -9.52
N ALA A 26 -6.82 19.06 -10.38
CA ALA A 26 -6.65 19.64 -11.72
C ALA A 26 -7.89 19.43 -12.61
N GLU A 27 -8.68 18.39 -12.33
CA GLU A 27 -9.95 18.09 -13.01
C GLU A 27 -11.19 18.67 -12.27
N GLY A 28 -11.00 19.57 -11.30
CA GLY A 28 -12.09 20.18 -10.54
C GLY A 28 -12.77 19.27 -9.52
N ILE A 29 -12.15 18.15 -9.16
CA ILE A 29 -12.63 17.21 -8.15
C ILE A 29 -11.89 17.49 -6.84
N ASP A 30 -12.60 17.95 -5.81
CA ASP A 30 -12.05 18.12 -4.47
C ASP A 30 -11.55 16.78 -3.90
N THR A 31 -10.63 16.85 -2.95
CA THR A 31 -10.14 15.65 -2.27
C THR A 31 -10.18 15.82 -0.75
N LEU A 32 -10.63 14.78 -0.04
CA LEU A 32 -10.51 14.65 1.40
C LEU A 32 -9.60 13.47 1.71
N ALA A 33 -8.49 13.71 2.42
CA ALA A 33 -7.67 12.62 2.95
C ALA A 33 -8.36 12.03 4.19
N PHE A 34 -8.62 10.73 4.15
CA PHE A 34 -9.13 9.96 5.29
C PHE A 34 -8.43 8.61 5.30
N PRO A 35 -7.14 8.58 5.70
CA PRO A 35 -6.33 7.36 5.65
C PRO A 35 -6.93 6.28 6.55
N LEU A 36 -6.99 5.05 6.03
CA LEU A 36 -7.52 3.87 6.72
C LEU A 36 -6.43 2.84 7.03
N LEU A 37 -5.19 3.15 6.67
CA LEU A 37 -3.99 2.40 7.00
C LEU A 37 -2.89 3.38 7.40
N HIS A 38 -2.24 3.10 8.51
CA HIS A 38 -0.99 3.73 8.91
C HIS A 38 0.15 2.77 8.63
N ILE A 39 1.13 3.23 7.87
CA ILE A 39 2.36 2.49 7.54
C ILE A 39 3.51 3.13 8.33
N ALA A 40 4.21 2.31 9.10
CA ALA A 40 5.36 2.75 9.88
C ALA A 40 6.52 1.76 9.73
N ALA A 41 7.75 2.24 9.88
CA ALA A 41 8.92 1.37 9.97
C ALA A 41 8.73 0.34 11.09
N GLN A 42 9.34 -0.84 10.91
CA GLN A 42 9.36 -1.84 11.98
C GLN A 42 10.09 -1.26 13.22
N ALA A 43 9.49 -1.47 14.39
CA ALA A 43 10.02 -0.96 15.67
C ALA A 43 10.12 -2.04 16.74
N ASP A 44 9.55 -3.24 16.50
CA ASP A 44 9.70 -4.38 17.43
C ASP A 44 11.15 -4.84 17.43
N PRO A 45 11.84 -4.92 18.61
CA PRO A 45 13.26 -5.17 18.68
C PRO A 45 13.70 -6.51 18.07
N ASP A 46 12.93 -7.58 18.29
CA ASP A 46 13.28 -8.92 17.80
C ASP A 46 13.10 -9.03 16.28
N THR A 47 12.00 -8.50 15.78
CA THR A 47 11.70 -8.44 14.34
C THR A 47 12.73 -7.56 13.63
N LEU A 48 13.10 -6.42 14.24
CA LEU A 48 14.10 -5.52 13.69
C LEU A 48 15.49 -6.17 13.66
N ALA A 49 15.88 -6.90 14.72
CA ALA A 49 17.13 -7.65 14.75
C ALA A 49 17.19 -8.75 13.66
N ALA A 50 16.05 -9.40 13.35
CA ALA A 50 15.98 -10.36 12.26
C ALA A 50 16.15 -9.68 10.88
N LEU A 51 15.51 -8.52 10.66
CA LEU A 51 15.69 -7.71 9.47
C LEU A 51 17.15 -7.26 9.31
N ASP A 52 17.77 -6.76 10.38
CA ASP A 52 19.17 -6.30 10.37
C ASP A 52 20.15 -7.42 10.02
N ARG A 53 19.99 -8.60 10.61
CA ARG A 53 20.81 -9.78 10.25
C ARG A 53 20.68 -10.14 8.78
N ALA A 54 19.45 -10.13 8.23
CA ALA A 54 19.20 -10.43 6.83
C ALA A 54 19.86 -9.38 5.92
N LEU A 55 19.68 -8.08 6.20
CA LEU A 55 20.25 -7.00 5.40
C LEU A 55 21.78 -6.94 5.47
N ARG A 56 22.41 -7.29 6.60
CA ARG A 56 23.87 -7.38 6.71
C ARG A 56 24.45 -8.61 5.95
N SER A 57 23.63 -9.59 5.63
CA SER A 57 24.05 -10.81 4.94
C SER A 57 23.53 -10.92 3.51
N LEU A 58 23.21 -9.80 2.82
CA LEU A 58 22.65 -9.79 1.47
C LEU A 58 23.43 -10.63 0.47
N ALA A 59 24.76 -10.62 0.52
CA ALA A 59 25.62 -11.39 -0.38
C ALA A 59 25.46 -12.92 -0.26
N SER A 60 24.83 -13.41 0.82
CA SER A 60 24.58 -14.85 1.04
C SER A 60 23.28 -15.35 0.40
N TYR A 61 22.44 -14.45 -0.11
CA TYR A 61 21.19 -14.82 -0.75
C TYR A 61 21.34 -15.01 -2.27
N ALA A 62 20.55 -15.95 -2.80
CA ALA A 62 20.43 -16.18 -4.23
C ALA A 62 19.40 -15.27 -4.90
N LEU A 63 18.44 -14.80 -4.11
CA LEU A 63 17.36 -13.93 -4.54
C LEU A 63 16.86 -13.12 -3.33
N ALA A 64 16.55 -11.84 -3.54
CA ALA A 64 15.75 -11.05 -2.61
C ALA A 64 14.41 -10.68 -3.24
N VAL A 65 13.32 -10.75 -2.47
CA VAL A 65 11.97 -10.43 -2.93
C VAL A 65 11.37 -9.34 -2.06
N PHE A 66 10.88 -8.26 -2.68
CA PHE A 66 10.09 -7.24 -2.00
C PHE A 66 8.63 -7.36 -2.44
N VAL A 67 7.73 -7.63 -1.51
CA VAL A 67 6.32 -7.92 -1.84
C VAL A 67 5.43 -6.66 -1.97
N SER A 68 5.99 -5.48 -1.80
CA SER A 68 5.26 -4.21 -1.94
C SER A 68 6.21 -3.01 -2.07
N PRO A 69 5.75 -1.84 -2.57
CA PRO A 69 6.54 -0.60 -2.54
C PRO A 69 6.99 -0.22 -1.13
N ASN A 70 6.13 -0.40 -0.12
CA ASN A 70 6.48 -0.14 1.28
C ASN A 70 7.61 -1.06 1.79
N ALA A 71 7.63 -2.32 1.35
CA ALA A 71 8.73 -3.24 1.69
C ALA A 71 10.06 -2.73 1.10
N VAL A 72 10.05 -2.23 -0.13
CA VAL A 72 11.22 -1.60 -0.76
C VAL A 72 11.65 -0.38 0.06
N THR A 73 10.74 0.59 0.26
CA THR A 73 11.05 1.86 0.93
C THR A 73 11.62 1.63 2.33
N HIS A 74 10.93 0.84 3.16
CA HIS A 74 11.36 0.62 4.55
C HIS A 74 12.56 -0.31 4.67
N GLY A 75 12.65 -1.35 3.81
CA GLY A 75 13.80 -2.25 3.79
C GLY A 75 15.08 -1.54 3.37
N LEU A 76 15.03 -0.73 2.30
CA LEU A 76 16.19 0.02 1.83
C LEU A 76 16.56 1.19 2.74
N ALA A 77 15.59 1.87 3.35
CA ALA A 77 15.87 2.88 4.38
C ALA A 77 16.60 2.26 5.58
N ARG A 78 16.22 1.02 5.99
CA ARG A 78 16.92 0.31 7.06
C ARG A 78 18.33 -0.08 6.65
N LEU A 79 18.53 -0.56 5.42
CA LEU A 79 19.87 -0.87 4.88
C LEU A 79 20.78 0.36 4.90
N ALA A 80 20.29 1.53 4.45
CA ALA A 80 21.03 2.79 4.50
C ALA A 80 21.40 3.19 5.92
N LEU A 81 20.47 3.05 6.87
CA LEU A 81 20.73 3.33 8.27
C LEU A 81 21.82 2.43 8.85
N LEU A 82 21.79 1.13 8.57
CA LEU A 82 22.81 0.17 9.03
C LEU A 82 24.18 0.54 8.48
N ALA A 83 24.28 0.84 7.18
CA ALA A 83 25.53 1.28 6.57
C ALA A 83 26.05 2.57 7.21
N SER A 84 25.19 3.55 7.52
CA SER A 84 25.56 4.79 8.19
C SER A 84 26.08 4.55 9.62
N LEU A 85 25.51 3.58 10.33
CA LEU A 85 25.96 3.21 11.67
C LEU A 85 27.34 2.51 11.63
N ASP A 86 27.55 1.64 10.65
CA ASP A 86 28.82 0.92 10.48
C ASP A 86 29.96 1.89 10.07
N HIS A 87 29.68 2.90 9.24
CA HIS A 87 30.65 3.96 8.90
C HIS A 87 31.01 4.85 10.11
N ARG A 88 30.06 5.13 11.00
CA ARG A 88 30.31 5.97 12.19
C ARG A 88 31.18 5.28 13.24
N THR A 89 31.31 3.96 13.20
CA THR A 89 32.19 3.17 14.07
C THR A 89 33.58 2.98 13.46
N SER A 90 33.78 3.29 12.18
CA SER A 90 35.10 3.34 11.54
C SER A 90 35.66 4.77 11.64
N ASP A 91 37.00 4.89 11.88
CA ASP A 91 37.71 6.16 12.17
C ASP A 91 37.76 7.15 10.96
N ASP A 92 37.16 6.78 9.83
CA ASP A 92 37.16 7.56 8.59
C ASP A 92 35.88 8.46 8.52
N ARG A 93 36.05 9.74 8.90
CA ARG A 93 34.99 10.75 9.01
C ARG A 93 34.68 11.46 7.68
N THR A 94 34.88 10.86 6.53
CA THR A 94 34.44 11.43 5.27
C THR A 94 32.93 11.26 5.15
N GLU A 95 32.16 12.37 5.10
CA GLU A 95 30.74 12.39 4.73
C GLU A 95 30.59 11.95 3.26
N VAL A 96 30.68 10.66 2.99
CA VAL A 96 30.32 10.09 1.70
C VAL A 96 28.82 9.91 1.68
N GLY A 97 28.12 10.62 0.81
CA GLY A 97 26.69 10.39 0.57
C GLY A 97 26.46 8.95 0.16
N ILE A 98 25.89 8.13 1.05
CA ILE A 98 25.65 6.70 0.83
C ILE A 98 24.47 6.57 -0.15
N HIS A 99 24.76 6.19 -1.40
CA HIS A 99 23.71 5.79 -2.33
C HIS A 99 23.30 4.35 -2.08
N VAL A 100 22.02 4.12 -1.79
CA VAL A 100 21.48 2.80 -1.44
C VAL A 100 21.74 1.75 -2.51
N GLY A 101 21.69 2.16 -3.80
CA GLY A 101 22.03 1.30 -4.94
C GLY A 101 23.46 0.75 -4.89
N ASP A 102 24.40 1.46 -4.25
CA ASP A 102 25.79 0.99 -4.09
C ASP A 102 25.94 -0.03 -2.97
N LEU A 103 25.03 -0.02 -2.00
CA LEU A 103 24.97 -1.01 -0.91
C LEU A 103 24.40 -2.35 -1.38
N TRP A 104 23.64 -2.36 -2.48
CA TRP A 104 23.01 -3.57 -3.00
C TRP A 104 24.02 -4.41 -3.78
N PRO A 105 24.25 -5.70 -3.43
CA PRO A 105 25.19 -6.53 -4.17
C PRO A 105 24.76 -6.68 -5.64
N ALA A 106 25.61 -6.30 -6.58
CA ALA A 106 25.29 -6.34 -8.01
C ALA A 106 24.91 -7.75 -8.51
N ALA A 107 25.48 -8.80 -7.89
CA ALA A 107 25.21 -10.19 -8.20
C ALA A 107 23.88 -10.71 -7.60
N LEU A 108 23.25 -9.97 -6.66
CA LEU A 108 22.00 -10.39 -6.02
C LEU A 108 20.80 -9.94 -6.85
N PRO A 109 20.08 -10.83 -7.53
CA PRO A 109 18.84 -10.48 -8.22
C PRO A 109 17.80 -10.05 -7.21
N VAL A 110 16.98 -9.09 -7.62
CA VAL A 110 15.83 -8.65 -6.82
C VAL A 110 14.54 -8.87 -7.60
N ALA A 111 13.52 -9.43 -6.92
CA ALA A 111 12.21 -9.67 -7.49
C ALA A 111 11.14 -8.84 -6.79
N VAL A 112 10.15 -8.39 -7.53
CA VAL A 112 9.04 -7.59 -7.02
C VAL A 112 7.73 -8.04 -7.64
N VAL A 113 6.62 -7.87 -6.90
CA VAL A 113 5.30 -8.33 -7.35
C VAL A 113 4.65 -7.40 -8.39
N GLY A 114 5.16 -6.19 -8.60
CA GLY A 114 4.54 -5.28 -9.55
C GLY A 114 5.30 -3.99 -9.80
N PRO A 115 4.81 -3.17 -10.77
CA PRO A 115 5.52 -2.00 -11.28
C PRO A 115 5.79 -0.93 -10.22
N GLY A 116 4.88 -0.71 -9.26
CA GLY A 116 5.11 0.26 -8.19
C GLY A 116 6.31 -0.07 -7.31
N SER A 117 6.57 -1.37 -7.06
CA SER A 117 7.77 -1.81 -6.34
C SER A 117 9.04 -1.72 -7.22
N ALA A 118 8.91 -1.98 -8.53
CA ALA A 118 10.02 -1.82 -9.47
C ALA A 118 10.43 -0.33 -9.59
N HIS A 119 9.45 0.57 -9.61
CA HIS A 119 9.70 2.01 -9.60
C HIS A 119 10.43 2.45 -8.31
N ALA A 120 9.96 2.00 -7.15
CA ALA A 120 10.61 2.31 -5.88
C ALA A 120 12.06 1.77 -5.79
N LEU A 121 12.37 0.61 -6.42
CA LEU A 121 13.75 0.11 -6.55
C LEU A 121 14.59 1.03 -7.44
N ALA A 122 14.03 1.44 -8.59
CA ALA A 122 14.73 2.32 -9.53
C ALA A 122 15.04 3.69 -8.90
N ASP A 123 14.11 4.27 -8.16
CA ASP A 123 14.31 5.51 -7.40
C ASP A 123 15.44 5.39 -6.36
N ALA A 124 15.67 4.18 -5.83
CA ALA A 124 16.76 3.88 -4.91
C ALA A 124 18.07 3.50 -5.63
N GLY A 125 18.14 3.55 -6.96
CA GLY A 125 19.32 3.21 -7.76
C GLY A 125 19.49 1.70 -8.02
N ILE A 126 18.47 0.89 -7.74
CA ILE A 126 18.49 -0.56 -7.98
C ILE A 126 17.71 -0.87 -9.26
N ALA A 127 18.40 -0.76 -10.40
CA ALA A 127 17.81 -0.97 -11.73
C ALA A 127 18.85 -1.52 -12.72
N ALA A 128 18.35 -1.96 -13.90
CA ALA A 128 19.22 -2.33 -15.03
C ALA A 128 20.03 -1.10 -15.50
N PRO A 129 21.24 -1.28 -16.04
CA PRO A 129 21.90 -2.57 -16.29
C PRO A 129 22.68 -3.15 -15.09
N ARG A 130 22.85 -2.36 -14.00
CA ARG A 130 23.68 -2.72 -12.85
C ARG A 130 23.06 -3.86 -12.02
N HIS A 131 21.75 -3.87 -11.90
CA HIS A 131 21.03 -4.83 -11.08
C HIS A 131 19.96 -5.58 -11.89
N ARG A 132 19.86 -6.89 -11.66
CA ARG A 132 18.81 -7.72 -12.27
C ARG A 132 17.53 -7.58 -11.45
N VAL A 133 16.54 -6.90 -12.02
CA VAL A 133 15.19 -6.75 -11.42
C VAL A 133 14.22 -7.69 -12.15
N ILE A 134 13.52 -8.54 -11.40
CA ILE A 134 12.51 -9.49 -11.89
C ILE A 134 11.15 -8.95 -11.50
N VAL A 135 10.28 -8.73 -12.48
CA VAL A 135 8.92 -8.22 -12.29
C VAL A 135 7.96 -8.97 -13.22
N PRO A 136 6.74 -9.29 -12.82
CA PRO A 136 5.73 -9.85 -13.71
C PRO A 136 5.50 -8.94 -14.91
N PRO A 137 5.27 -9.51 -16.12
CA PRO A 137 5.06 -8.73 -17.32
C PRO A 137 3.80 -7.86 -17.21
N GLY A 138 3.86 -6.66 -17.78
CA GLY A 138 2.73 -5.76 -17.92
C GLY A 138 1.81 -6.15 -19.08
N GLY A 139 0.65 -5.48 -19.16
CA GLY A 139 -0.30 -5.63 -20.27
C GLY A 139 -1.76 -5.59 -19.81
N PRO A 140 -2.73 -5.67 -20.71
CA PRO A 140 -4.16 -5.52 -20.39
C PRO A 140 -4.69 -6.57 -19.39
N ALA A 141 -4.11 -7.78 -19.39
CA ALA A 141 -4.45 -8.87 -18.47
C ALA A 141 -3.41 -9.08 -17.37
N ALA A 142 -2.53 -8.10 -17.12
CA ALA A 142 -1.44 -8.22 -16.16
C ALA A 142 -1.95 -8.48 -14.74
N ARG A 143 -1.34 -9.45 -14.07
CA ARG A 143 -1.54 -9.73 -12.65
C ARG A 143 -0.28 -9.35 -11.89
N PHE A 144 -0.46 -8.63 -10.81
CA PHE A 144 0.63 -8.18 -9.94
C PHE A 144 0.41 -8.77 -8.54
N ASP A 145 0.65 -10.08 -8.44
CA ASP A 145 0.50 -10.88 -7.23
C ASP A 145 1.64 -11.91 -7.09
N SER A 146 1.62 -12.65 -5.98
CA SER A 146 2.65 -13.66 -5.70
C SER A 146 2.67 -14.77 -6.73
N GLU A 147 1.52 -15.15 -7.27
CA GLU A 147 1.36 -16.20 -8.28
C GLU A 147 2.03 -15.78 -9.61
N ALA A 148 1.78 -14.55 -10.05
CA ALA A 148 2.38 -14.01 -11.25
C ALA A 148 3.90 -13.85 -11.11
N LEU A 149 4.39 -13.47 -9.92
CA LEU A 149 5.83 -13.42 -9.65
C LEU A 149 6.46 -14.80 -9.66
N LEU A 150 5.85 -15.79 -9.00
CA LEU A 150 6.36 -17.18 -8.97
C LEU A 150 6.55 -17.75 -10.39
N ALA A 151 5.66 -17.38 -11.33
CA ALA A 151 5.77 -17.81 -12.73
C ALA A 151 6.98 -17.20 -13.46
N GLN A 152 7.64 -16.17 -12.94
CA GLN A 152 8.85 -15.55 -13.50
C GLN A 152 10.14 -16.10 -12.88
N LEU A 153 10.04 -16.90 -11.80
CA LEU A 153 11.21 -17.41 -11.09
C LEU A 153 11.59 -18.81 -11.57
N ASP A 154 12.88 -19.04 -11.74
CA ASP A 154 13.43 -20.39 -11.88
C ASP A 154 13.51 -21.04 -10.50
N LEU A 155 12.40 -21.64 -10.08
CA LEU A 155 12.28 -22.27 -8.77
C LEU A 155 13.25 -23.45 -8.57
N ALA A 156 13.64 -24.13 -9.64
CA ALA A 156 14.57 -25.26 -9.57
C ALA A 156 15.98 -24.79 -9.18
N SER A 157 16.42 -23.65 -9.72
CA SER A 157 17.72 -23.07 -9.39
C SER A 157 17.83 -22.53 -7.96
N LEU A 158 16.70 -22.38 -7.25
CA LEU A 158 16.66 -21.88 -5.86
C LEU A 158 16.67 -23.01 -4.83
N ALA A 159 16.57 -24.28 -5.23
CA ALA A 159 16.63 -25.42 -4.32
C ALA A 159 17.97 -25.45 -3.54
N GLY A 160 17.91 -25.61 -2.23
CA GLY A 160 19.06 -25.56 -1.31
C GLY A 160 19.64 -24.17 -1.09
N ARG A 161 19.16 -23.13 -1.77
CA ARG A 161 19.70 -21.76 -1.70
C ARG A 161 18.86 -20.87 -0.80
N ARG A 162 19.48 -19.84 -0.24
CA ARG A 162 18.80 -18.85 0.61
C ARG A 162 18.06 -17.82 -0.25
N VAL A 163 16.80 -17.56 0.13
CA VAL A 163 15.96 -16.53 -0.47
C VAL A 163 15.47 -15.59 0.65
N LEU A 164 15.70 -14.30 0.46
CA LEU A 164 15.18 -13.26 1.35
C LEU A 164 13.82 -12.78 0.85
N ILE A 165 12.81 -12.75 1.73
CA ILE A 165 11.53 -12.09 1.44
C ILE A 165 11.33 -10.95 2.44
N VAL A 166 11.28 -9.72 1.93
CA VAL A 166 11.01 -8.51 2.70
C VAL A 166 9.54 -8.11 2.53
N ARG A 167 8.83 -7.97 3.65
CA ARG A 167 7.39 -7.70 3.67
C ARG A 167 7.00 -6.74 4.80
N GLY A 168 5.72 -6.44 4.96
CA GLY A 168 5.15 -5.89 6.18
C GLY A 168 4.80 -6.98 7.19
N ASP A 169 4.38 -6.59 8.37
CA ASP A 169 3.82 -7.51 9.35
C ASP A 169 2.55 -8.19 8.80
N GLY A 170 2.45 -9.50 8.98
CA GLY A 170 1.35 -10.30 8.48
C GLY A 170 1.24 -10.36 6.94
N GLY A 171 0.22 -11.01 6.43
CA GLY A 171 -0.07 -11.19 5.01
C GLY A 171 0.02 -12.64 4.56
N ARG A 172 -0.19 -12.89 3.25
CA ARG A 172 -0.21 -14.26 2.69
C ARG A 172 1.19 -14.87 2.69
N GLU A 173 1.26 -16.16 3.01
CA GLU A 173 2.51 -16.91 3.04
C GLU A 173 2.79 -17.70 1.75
N LEU A 174 1.88 -17.63 0.77
CA LEU A 174 1.94 -18.40 -0.47
C LEU A 174 3.32 -18.37 -1.14
N LEU A 175 3.94 -17.20 -1.22
CA LEU A 175 5.26 -17.05 -1.85
C LEU A 175 6.34 -17.80 -1.06
N ALA A 176 6.36 -17.62 0.25
CA ALA A 176 7.32 -18.27 1.13
C ALA A 176 7.12 -19.80 1.14
N ASP A 177 5.87 -20.24 1.25
CA ASP A 177 5.53 -21.65 1.30
C ASP A 177 5.83 -22.36 -0.02
N THR A 178 5.54 -21.71 -1.16
CA THR A 178 5.88 -22.27 -2.47
C THR A 178 7.39 -22.41 -2.66
N LEU A 179 8.17 -21.40 -2.26
CA LEU A 179 9.65 -21.46 -2.34
C LEU A 179 10.21 -22.54 -1.42
N ARG A 180 9.72 -22.66 -0.18
CA ARG A 180 10.10 -23.72 0.76
C ARG A 180 9.75 -25.11 0.22
N ALA A 181 8.54 -25.27 -0.33
CA ALA A 181 8.12 -26.53 -0.94
C ALA A 181 8.98 -26.95 -2.15
N ARG A 182 9.66 -25.98 -2.79
CA ARG A 182 10.65 -26.22 -3.86
C ARG A 182 12.08 -26.34 -3.36
N GLY A 183 12.26 -26.45 -2.03
CA GLY A 183 13.56 -26.70 -1.40
C GLY A 183 14.39 -25.46 -1.09
N ALA A 184 13.88 -24.23 -1.30
CA ALA A 184 14.60 -23.02 -0.92
C ALA A 184 14.61 -22.80 0.60
N GLN A 185 15.70 -22.21 1.11
CA GLN A 185 15.82 -21.75 2.49
C GLN A 185 15.30 -20.30 2.55
N VAL A 186 14.09 -20.09 3.09
CA VAL A 186 13.43 -18.80 3.05
C VAL A 186 13.53 -18.06 4.37
N ASP A 187 14.21 -16.92 4.35
CA ASP A 187 14.20 -15.92 5.42
C ASP A 187 13.09 -14.91 5.13
N LEU A 188 12.08 -14.88 5.97
CA LEU A 188 10.93 -13.98 5.86
C LEU A 188 11.03 -12.90 6.93
N VAL A 189 11.23 -11.63 6.50
CA VAL A 189 11.47 -10.51 7.42
C VAL A 189 10.47 -9.37 7.20
N SER A 190 10.09 -8.72 8.31
CA SER A 190 9.17 -7.57 8.29
C SER A 190 9.96 -6.27 8.37
N ALA A 191 9.82 -5.40 7.37
CA ALA A 191 10.45 -4.09 7.33
C ALA A 191 9.54 -2.95 7.80
N TYR A 192 8.21 -3.17 7.83
CA TYR A 192 7.22 -2.18 8.22
C TYR A 192 6.00 -2.80 8.87
N THR A 193 5.29 -2.00 9.64
CA THR A 193 4.01 -2.38 10.26
C THR A 193 2.85 -1.71 9.58
N ARG A 194 1.67 -2.34 9.65
CA ARG A 194 0.39 -1.82 9.20
C ARG A 194 -0.56 -1.78 10.37
N ARG A 195 -1.16 -0.62 10.61
CA ARG A 195 -2.11 -0.42 11.71
C ARG A 195 -3.33 0.33 11.24
N ALA A 196 -4.47 0.07 11.86
CA ALA A 196 -5.63 0.93 11.72
C ALA A 196 -5.29 2.30 12.34
N PRO A 197 -5.42 3.41 11.61
CA PRO A 197 -5.31 4.73 12.22
C PRO A 197 -6.50 4.96 13.15
N ALA A 198 -6.34 5.87 14.10
CA ALA A 198 -7.42 6.36 14.94
C ALA A 198 -7.73 7.82 14.52
N PRO A 199 -8.65 8.06 13.56
CA PRO A 199 -9.00 9.40 13.16
C PRO A 199 -9.54 10.19 14.35
N ASP A 200 -9.08 11.42 14.51
CA ASP A 200 -9.54 12.32 15.56
C ASP A 200 -10.95 12.87 15.29
N ALA A 201 -11.49 13.63 16.23
CA ALA A 201 -12.81 14.22 16.12
C ALA A 201 -12.92 15.20 14.94
N ALA A 202 -11.84 15.91 14.61
CA ALA A 202 -11.80 16.85 13.49
C ALA A 202 -11.86 16.14 12.15
N ALA A 203 -11.11 15.03 11.97
CA ALA A 203 -11.14 14.19 10.77
C ALA A 203 -12.55 13.60 10.55
N TRP A 204 -13.18 13.09 11.61
CA TRP A 204 -14.56 12.59 11.52
C TRP A 204 -15.54 13.70 11.16
N ALA A 205 -15.47 14.87 11.80
CA ALA A 205 -16.35 16.00 11.49
C ALA A 205 -16.19 16.48 10.04
N ALA A 206 -14.97 16.51 9.53
CA ALA A 206 -14.70 16.85 8.12
C ALA A 206 -15.31 15.81 7.15
N LEU A 207 -15.19 14.53 7.46
CA LEU A 207 -15.79 13.44 6.69
C LEU A 207 -17.33 13.54 6.70
N GLU A 208 -17.94 13.66 7.85
CA GLU A 208 -19.40 13.78 8.03
C GLU A 208 -19.96 15.01 7.30
N ALA A 209 -19.25 16.15 7.39
CA ALA A 209 -19.64 17.37 6.69
C ALA A 209 -19.60 17.23 5.15
N ARG A 210 -18.69 16.43 4.61
CA ARG A 210 -18.66 16.14 3.17
C ARG A 210 -19.75 15.15 2.77
N LEU A 211 -19.97 14.13 3.56
CA LEU A 211 -20.95 13.08 3.31
C LEU A 211 -22.41 13.48 3.63
N ALA A 212 -22.64 14.70 4.13
CA ALA A 212 -23.98 15.28 4.16
C ALA A 212 -24.64 15.37 2.76
N SER A 213 -23.83 15.32 1.69
CA SER A 213 -24.27 15.20 0.29
C SER A 213 -23.57 13.99 -0.36
N PRO A 214 -23.97 12.75 -0.05
CA PRO A 214 -23.25 11.54 -0.42
C PRO A 214 -23.20 11.31 -1.94
N GLU A 215 -24.16 11.83 -2.70
CA GLU A 215 -24.19 11.77 -4.18
C GLU A 215 -23.04 12.55 -4.81
N ARG A 216 -22.46 13.51 -4.10
CA ARG A 216 -21.30 14.32 -4.52
C ARG A 216 -19.99 13.80 -3.95
N CYS A 217 -19.99 12.69 -3.23
CA CYS A 217 -18.81 12.09 -2.63
C CYS A 217 -18.54 10.71 -3.18
N ALA A 218 -17.25 10.38 -3.33
CA ALA A 218 -16.82 9.06 -3.74
C ALA A 218 -15.66 8.57 -2.88
N TRP A 219 -15.77 7.37 -2.34
CA TRP A 219 -14.68 6.68 -1.67
C TRP A 219 -13.71 6.09 -2.69
N VAL A 220 -12.42 6.27 -2.49
CA VAL A 220 -11.35 5.61 -3.25
C VAL A 220 -10.71 4.56 -2.34
N LEU A 221 -11.14 3.31 -2.53
CA LEU A 221 -10.76 2.17 -1.70
C LEU A 221 -9.75 1.31 -2.46
N THR A 222 -8.50 1.26 -2.01
CA THR A 222 -7.39 0.55 -2.67
C THR A 222 -6.82 -0.62 -1.85
N SER A 223 -7.43 -0.94 -0.70
CA SER A 223 -7.01 -2.03 0.17
C SER A 223 -8.21 -2.67 0.88
N SER A 224 -8.34 -4.00 0.79
CA SER A 224 -9.36 -4.75 1.55
C SER A 224 -9.15 -4.67 3.07
N GLU A 225 -7.92 -4.52 3.52
CA GLU A 225 -7.59 -4.32 4.94
C GLU A 225 -8.08 -2.95 5.42
N ALA A 226 -7.84 -1.90 4.63
CA ALA A 226 -8.34 -0.55 4.91
C ALA A 226 -9.88 -0.52 5.01
N VAL A 227 -10.58 -1.25 4.13
CA VAL A 227 -12.04 -1.37 4.18
C VAL A 227 -12.50 -2.05 5.48
N ARG A 228 -11.83 -3.11 5.93
CA ARG A 228 -12.14 -3.76 7.22
C ARG A 228 -11.91 -2.82 8.40
N HIS A 229 -10.83 -2.02 8.36
CA HIS A 229 -10.60 -1.01 9.40
C HIS A 229 -11.74 0.04 9.41
N LEU A 230 -12.18 0.52 8.24
CA LEU A 230 -13.31 1.42 8.15
C LEU A 230 -14.58 0.79 8.74
N ALA A 231 -14.91 -0.45 8.37
CA ALA A 231 -16.08 -1.14 8.92
C ALA A 231 -16.03 -1.25 10.45
N THR A 232 -14.86 -1.60 11.01
CA THR A 232 -14.67 -1.65 12.47
C THR A 232 -14.87 -0.27 13.12
N GLN A 233 -14.30 0.79 12.52
CA GLN A 233 -14.42 2.16 13.02
C GLN A 233 -15.88 2.67 12.94
N LEU A 234 -16.59 2.37 11.84
CA LEU A 234 -18.01 2.73 11.69
C LEU A 234 -18.87 2.00 12.72
N ALA A 235 -18.63 0.71 12.95
CA ALA A 235 -19.35 -0.06 13.97
C ALA A 235 -19.08 0.49 15.38
N ALA A 236 -17.83 0.85 15.69
CA ALA A 236 -17.47 1.42 16.98
C ALA A 236 -18.07 2.82 17.21
N ARG A 237 -18.16 3.64 16.15
CA ARG A 237 -18.62 5.03 16.24
C ARG A 237 -20.14 5.15 16.13
N TYR A 238 -20.77 4.37 15.26
CA TYR A 238 -22.19 4.48 14.90
C TYR A 238 -23.00 3.24 15.22
N GLY A 239 -22.38 2.18 15.74
CA GLY A 239 -23.08 0.98 16.19
C GLY A 239 -23.91 1.25 17.46
N THR A 240 -24.85 0.36 17.72
CA THR A 240 -25.59 0.37 18.99
C THR A 240 -24.67 -0.02 20.13
N ARG A 241 -24.46 0.86 21.09
CA ARG A 241 -23.94 0.51 22.40
C ARG A 241 -25.15 0.34 23.35
N ASP A 242 -25.29 -0.82 23.92
CA ASP A 242 -26.34 -1.15 24.93
C ASP A 242 -27.78 -0.81 24.47
N GLY A 243 -28.07 -0.96 23.17
CA GLY A 243 -29.41 -0.69 22.62
C GLY A 243 -29.75 0.81 22.47
N ILE A 244 -28.83 1.72 22.77
CA ILE A 244 -29.03 3.17 22.66
C ILE A 244 -28.33 3.70 21.42
N HIS A 245 -29.11 4.26 20.47
CA HIS A 245 -28.57 5.06 19.37
C HIS A 245 -28.43 6.51 19.83
N THR A 246 -27.25 7.11 19.58
CA THR A 246 -27.15 8.58 19.66
C THR A 246 -28.06 9.19 18.59
N PRO A 247 -28.86 10.24 18.89
CA PRO A 247 -29.72 10.88 17.88
C PRO A 247 -28.94 11.28 16.64
N GLY A 248 -29.43 10.91 15.44
CA GLY A 248 -28.79 11.18 14.14
C GLY A 248 -27.76 10.15 13.67
N THR A 249 -27.28 9.25 14.54
CA THR A 249 -26.27 8.23 14.20
C THR A 249 -26.65 7.33 13.01
N PRO A 250 -27.89 6.77 12.93
CA PRO A 250 -28.30 5.94 11.79
C PRO A 250 -28.29 6.71 10.47
N GLN A 251 -28.65 7.99 10.49
CA GLN A 251 -28.68 8.83 9.29
C GLN A 251 -27.26 9.11 8.77
N VAL A 252 -26.31 9.43 9.66
CA VAL A 252 -24.91 9.67 9.28
C VAL A 252 -24.28 8.41 8.70
N LEU A 253 -24.49 7.26 9.33
CA LEU A 253 -24.00 5.98 8.82
C LEU A 253 -24.59 5.68 7.43
N ALA A 254 -25.90 5.90 7.24
CA ALA A 254 -26.56 5.72 5.96
C ALA A 254 -25.96 6.64 4.88
N GLN A 255 -25.65 7.90 5.21
CA GLN A 255 -24.99 8.82 4.29
C GLN A 255 -23.58 8.36 3.92
N ILE A 256 -22.80 7.85 4.88
CA ILE A 256 -21.46 7.31 4.64
C ILE A 256 -21.51 6.14 3.65
N LEU A 257 -22.45 5.21 3.85
CA LEU A 257 -22.59 4.01 3.03
C LEU A 257 -23.27 4.28 1.67
N ALA A 258 -24.06 5.36 1.55
CA ALA A 258 -24.73 5.75 0.30
C ALA A 258 -23.78 6.38 -0.73
N ALA A 259 -22.58 6.83 -0.32
CA ALA A 259 -21.59 7.38 -1.22
C ALA A 259 -21.02 6.28 -2.14
N ARG A 260 -20.72 6.64 -3.40
CA ARG A 260 -20.12 5.69 -4.36
C ARG A 260 -18.72 5.28 -3.93
N CYS A 261 -18.36 4.02 -4.20
CA CYS A 261 -17.01 3.50 -3.97
C CYS A 261 -16.33 3.17 -5.28
N PHE A 262 -15.08 3.59 -5.44
CA PHE A 262 -14.19 3.17 -6.52
C PHE A 262 -13.14 2.23 -5.95
N THR A 263 -13.00 1.04 -6.57
CA THR A 263 -12.10 -0.01 -6.09
C THR A 263 -11.22 -0.51 -7.25
N SER A 264 -9.96 -0.86 -6.96
CA SER A 264 -9.00 -1.29 -7.97
C SER A 264 -8.89 -2.82 -8.11
N HIS A 265 -9.69 -3.59 -7.38
CA HIS A 265 -9.65 -5.05 -7.42
C HIS A 265 -10.94 -5.65 -6.86
N VAL A 266 -11.36 -6.83 -7.39
CA VAL A 266 -12.58 -7.53 -6.96
C VAL A 266 -12.61 -7.81 -5.45
N ARG A 267 -11.51 -8.22 -4.83
CA ARG A 267 -11.42 -8.47 -3.38
C ARG A 267 -11.68 -7.21 -2.53
N ILE A 268 -11.36 -6.03 -3.06
CA ILE A 268 -11.65 -4.76 -2.38
C ILE A 268 -13.14 -4.44 -2.52
N ALA A 269 -13.70 -4.68 -3.71
CA ALA A 269 -15.14 -4.54 -3.93
C ALA A 269 -15.95 -5.46 -3.03
N ASP A 270 -15.53 -6.72 -2.86
CA ASP A 270 -16.18 -7.68 -1.96
C ASP A 270 -16.10 -7.24 -0.50
N ALA A 271 -14.94 -6.74 -0.07
CA ALA A 271 -14.79 -6.17 1.27
C ALA A 271 -15.70 -4.93 1.47
N ALA A 272 -15.83 -4.08 0.45
CA ALA A 272 -16.73 -2.92 0.52
C ALA A 272 -18.21 -3.35 0.61
N ARG A 273 -18.64 -4.35 -0.17
CA ARG A 273 -19.99 -4.93 -0.04
C ARG A 273 -20.23 -5.49 1.38
N ALA A 274 -19.27 -6.24 1.90
CA ALA A 274 -19.36 -6.79 3.26
C ALA A 274 -19.41 -5.69 4.33
N ALA A 275 -18.85 -4.50 4.06
CA ALA A 275 -18.93 -3.34 4.94
C ALA A 275 -20.23 -2.53 4.79
N GLY A 276 -21.15 -2.94 3.88
CA GLY A 276 -22.45 -2.31 3.68
C GLY A 276 -22.53 -1.28 2.56
N PHE A 277 -21.47 -1.13 1.74
CA PHE A 277 -21.54 -0.29 0.55
C PHE A 277 -22.24 -1.01 -0.60
N ASP A 278 -23.17 -0.35 -1.28
CA ASP A 278 -23.95 -0.89 -2.41
C ASP A 278 -23.55 -0.27 -3.76
N ARG A 279 -23.01 0.96 -3.78
CA ARG A 279 -22.69 1.72 -5.00
C ARG A 279 -21.20 1.57 -5.35
N ILE A 280 -20.79 0.39 -5.82
CA ILE A 280 -19.40 0.05 -6.06
C ILE A 280 -19.10 0.03 -7.56
N THR A 281 -18.06 0.77 -7.96
CA THR A 281 -17.49 0.75 -9.30
C THR A 281 -16.07 0.15 -9.20
N GLN A 282 -15.86 -0.97 -9.89
CA GLN A 282 -14.52 -1.57 -10.00
C GLN A 282 -13.79 -0.98 -11.21
N CYS A 283 -12.57 -0.50 -10.99
CA CYS A 283 -11.67 0.01 -12.02
C CYS A 283 -10.51 -0.97 -12.23
N ALA A 284 -9.81 -0.84 -13.34
CA ALA A 284 -8.50 -1.47 -13.49
C ALA A 284 -7.48 -0.88 -12.47
N PRO A 285 -6.45 -1.63 -12.08
CA PRO A 285 -5.41 -1.13 -11.18
C PRO A 285 -4.67 0.08 -11.77
N GLY A 286 -4.21 0.98 -10.91
CA GLY A 286 -3.43 2.18 -11.26
C GLY A 286 -4.21 3.48 -11.08
N ASP A 287 -3.47 4.56 -10.83
CA ASP A 287 -4.04 5.88 -10.55
C ASP A 287 -4.71 6.48 -11.78
N GLU A 288 -4.21 6.20 -12.97
CA GLU A 288 -4.78 6.66 -14.23
C GLU A 288 -6.20 6.12 -14.44
N ASN A 289 -6.42 4.83 -14.14
CA ASN A 289 -7.74 4.21 -14.26
C ASN A 289 -8.72 4.74 -13.19
N LEU A 290 -8.24 4.97 -11.98
CA LEU A 290 -9.03 5.59 -10.91
C LEU A 290 -9.41 7.03 -11.29
N LEU A 291 -8.46 7.82 -11.80
CA LEU A 291 -8.69 9.18 -12.25
C LEU A 291 -9.75 9.22 -13.37
N ALA A 292 -9.61 8.39 -14.40
CA ALA A 292 -10.57 8.31 -15.51
C ALA A 292 -11.99 7.97 -15.03
N ALA A 293 -12.11 7.00 -14.14
CA ALA A 293 -13.41 6.60 -13.60
C ALA A 293 -14.04 7.70 -12.71
N LEU A 294 -13.23 8.40 -11.91
CA LEU A 294 -13.70 9.49 -11.07
C LEU A 294 -14.10 10.72 -11.90
N LYS A 295 -13.40 11.02 -13.00
CA LYS A 295 -13.82 12.07 -13.97
C LYS A 295 -15.18 11.73 -14.56
N THR A 296 -15.37 10.53 -15.09
CA THR A 296 -16.66 10.09 -15.66
C THR A 296 -17.80 10.18 -14.63
N TRP A 297 -17.52 9.90 -13.35
CA TRP A 297 -18.50 10.07 -12.29
C TRP A 297 -18.80 11.53 -11.99
N ALA A 298 -17.81 12.39 -11.98
CA ALA A 298 -17.93 13.81 -11.59
C ALA A 298 -18.61 14.66 -12.68
N ASP A 299 -18.43 14.37 -13.97
CA ASP A 299 -18.95 15.14 -15.10
C ASP A 299 -20.46 15.46 -14.98
N PRO A 300 -21.37 14.49 -14.76
CA PRO A 300 -22.79 14.79 -14.62
C PRO A 300 -23.15 15.59 -13.36
N ILE A 301 -22.25 15.62 -12.40
CA ILE A 301 -22.43 16.39 -11.15
C ILE A 301 -22.04 17.84 -11.39
N GLN A 302 -21.00 18.10 -12.17
CA GLN A 302 -20.52 19.43 -12.54
C GLN A 302 -21.51 20.14 -13.48
N VAL A 303 -22.10 19.44 -14.45
CA VAL A 303 -23.06 20.00 -15.42
C VAL A 303 -24.40 20.40 -14.78
N LYS A 304 -24.78 19.80 -13.65
CA LYS A 304 -26.02 20.12 -12.91
C LYS A 304 -25.85 21.23 -11.86
N ALA A 305 -24.67 21.81 -11.73
CA ALA A 305 -24.33 22.89 -10.84
C ALA A 305 -24.35 24.25 -11.55
#